data_ed7d82c890aa8534e7d1b11d5ac56a4e
#
_entry.id   ed7d82c890aa8534e7d1b11d5ac56a4e
#
_cell.length_a   1.000
_cell.length_b   1.000
_cell.length_c   1.000
_cell.angle_alpha   90.00
_cell.angle_beta   90.00
_cell.angle_gamma   90.00
#
_symmetry.space_group_name_H-M   'P 1'
#
loop_
_entity.id
_entity.type
_entity.pdbx_description
1 polymer ?
#
loop_
_entity_poly.entity_id
_entity_poly.type
_entity_poly.pdbx_seq_one_letter_code
_entity_poly.pdbx_strand_id
1 'polypeptide(L)'
;MAHKPFAPRPMKLSVLTAALQELTPRAQRDPDPDLAIEEWLVFAKEIAAPNIQLSAALHPSESDVPPEAMLDPVANHLDLRRPFDKTRSARVAATMRLTGVGLSDVAYFDNLLVADRAAREHKHRFMLKVFDAAALLGTDAVCGFVGRNATLSMDENLVMFEEVFIPLLKEAKARGLTYRVEQCPMPGWTSGDLWHNQIAYAPGPWIALHRICEKHGVGDQFRIHYDPSHAILMGQDSRSLFQYLKDQGYGFLIAGFHVKGQVIDARGVSAWGYGGQTLQRGDWVGGKPSPNPADQVNAWKKQTILCEHELPGTARHDPLAYLQNRSVDWLDHQLAARELLDIDAAKTYLVVEHEYPRARIQEKAKLAPILAGSLAFTRAIDEAAAAMYALQHEVLASQGIPVQGHGREAYRS
;
A
#
# COMPACT_ATOMS: atom_id res chain seq x y z
N MET A 1 30.50 6.33 18.40
CA MET A 1 29.78 5.10 18.78
C MET A 1 30.12 4.05 17.74
N ALA A 2 30.52 2.84 18.13
CA ALA A 2 30.82 1.78 17.18
C ALA A 2 29.51 1.40 16.44
N HIS A 3 29.47 1.59 15.12
CA HIS A 3 28.39 1.14 14.31
C HIS A 3 28.22 -0.37 14.50
N LYS A 4 27.05 -0.81 14.97
CA LYS A 4 26.72 -2.23 14.92
C LYS A 4 26.66 -2.64 13.45
N PRO A 5 27.40 -3.67 13.05
CA PRO A 5 27.31 -4.13 11.67
C PRO A 5 25.85 -4.49 11.38
N PHE A 6 25.34 -4.06 10.22
CA PHE A 6 24.04 -4.48 9.72
C PHE A 6 24.04 -6.02 9.66
N ALA A 7 23.21 -6.64 10.47
CA ALA A 7 22.98 -8.07 10.37
C ALA A 7 21.87 -8.27 9.35
N PRO A 8 22.16 -8.80 8.16
CA PRO A 8 21.13 -9.08 7.17
C PRO A 8 20.13 -10.09 7.76
N ARG A 9 18.91 -9.64 7.91
CA ARG A 9 17.80 -10.43 8.46
C ARG A 9 16.66 -10.46 7.46
N PRO A 10 15.88 -11.53 7.40
CA PRO A 10 14.62 -11.51 6.72
C PRO A 10 13.71 -10.42 7.30
N MET A 11 12.93 -9.79 6.44
CA MET A 11 11.88 -8.87 6.84
C MET A 11 10.67 -9.63 7.39
N LYS A 12 9.79 -8.93 8.07
CA LYS A 12 8.55 -9.51 8.56
C LYS A 12 7.56 -9.68 7.40
N LEU A 13 6.83 -10.77 7.38
CA LEU A 13 5.77 -10.99 6.40
C LEU A 13 4.42 -10.55 6.92
N SER A 14 3.62 -10.04 6.02
CA SER A 14 2.21 -9.69 6.25
C SER A 14 1.39 -9.95 4.99
N VAL A 15 0.08 -9.93 5.08
CA VAL A 15 -0.85 -9.96 3.94
C VAL A 15 -1.87 -8.84 4.10
N LEU A 16 -2.11 -8.11 3.00
CA LEU A 16 -3.15 -7.08 2.98
C LEU A 16 -4.53 -7.72 2.91
N THR A 17 -5.41 -7.37 3.83
CA THR A 17 -6.75 -7.95 3.91
C THR A 17 -7.67 -7.52 2.76
N ALA A 18 -7.32 -6.44 2.05
CA ALA A 18 -8.03 -6.03 0.83
C ALA A 18 -7.97 -7.08 -0.30
N ALA A 19 -7.05 -8.04 -0.24
CA ALA A 19 -6.96 -9.15 -1.19
C ALA A 19 -8.25 -10.01 -1.24
N LEU A 20 -8.97 -10.09 -0.13
CA LEU A 20 -10.29 -10.70 -0.03
C LEU A 20 -11.24 -9.67 0.54
N GLN A 21 -12.11 -9.19 -0.30
CA GLN A 21 -13.01 -8.13 0.09
C GLN A 21 -13.98 -8.54 1.19
N GLU A 22 -14.44 -9.78 1.19
CA GLU A 22 -15.36 -10.26 2.22
C GLU A 22 -15.20 -11.79 2.39
N LEU A 23 -14.63 -12.21 3.50
CA LEU A 23 -14.68 -13.62 3.92
C LEU A 23 -16.10 -14.00 4.33
N THR A 24 -16.82 -13.07 4.95
CA THR A 24 -18.21 -13.20 5.34
C THR A 24 -19.09 -12.26 4.51
N PRO A 25 -20.18 -12.72 3.96
CA PRO A 25 -21.13 -11.87 3.26
C PRO A 25 -21.55 -10.67 4.11
N ARG A 26 -21.64 -9.50 3.50
CA ARG A 26 -21.94 -8.23 4.19
C ARG A 26 -23.20 -8.29 5.06
N ALA A 27 -24.26 -8.94 4.58
CA ALA A 27 -25.51 -9.09 5.34
C ALA A 27 -25.33 -9.82 6.68
N GLN A 28 -24.33 -10.71 6.78
CA GLN A 28 -23.99 -11.42 8.02
C GLN A 28 -23.02 -10.61 8.88
N ARG A 29 -22.15 -9.82 8.25
CA ARG A 29 -21.13 -9.01 8.91
C ARG A 29 -21.66 -7.71 9.49
N ASP A 30 -22.57 -7.02 8.81
CA ASP A 30 -23.05 -5.70 9.22
C ASP A 30 -23.69 -5.66 10.61
N PRO A 31 -24.35 -6.72 11.12
CA PRO A 31 -24.76 -6.77 12.53
C PRO A 31 -23.62 -6.88 13.54
N ASP A 32 -22.51 -7.56 13.16
CA ASP A 32 -21.30 -7.67 13.98
C ASP A 32 -20.04 -7.44 13.12
N PRO A 33 -19.70 -6.17 12.89
CA PRO A 33 -18.58 -5.81 12.02
C PRO A 33 -17.21 -6.27 12.55
N ASP A 34 -17.09 -6.62 13.81
CA ASP A 34 -15.83 -7.08 14.39
C ASP A 34 -15.48 -8.51 13.96
N LEU A 35 -16.47 -9.29 13.55
CA LEU A 35 -16.23 -10.63 12.99
C LEU A 35 -15.27 -10.59 11.81
N ALA A 36 -15.29 -9.54 11.01
CA ALA A 36 -14.41 -9.42 9.85
C ALA A 36 -12.92 -9.46 10.24
N ILE A 37 -12.52 -8.84 11.34
CA ILE A 37 -11.13 -8.86 11.82
C ILE A 37 -10.78 -10.25 12.34
N GLU A 38 -11.64 -10.84 13.17
CA GLU A 38 -11.41 -12.17 13.74
C GLU A 38 -11.33 -13.25 12.66
N GLU A 39 -12.20 -13.20 11.67
CA GLU A 39 -12.16 -14.10 10.52
C GLU A 39 -10.87 -13.99 9.72
N TRP A 40 -10.38 -12.76 9.50
CA TRP A 40 -9.11 -12.57 8.83
C TRP A 40 -7.92 -13.10 9.64
N LEU A 41 -7.93 -12.94 10.96
CA LEU A 41 -6.88 -13.52 11.82
C LEU A 41 -6.88 -15.05 11.77
N VAL A 42 -8.06 -15.67 11.76
CA VAL A 42 -8.20 -17.12 11.58
C VAL A 42 -7.72 -17.56 10.19
N PHE A 43 -8.17 -16.86 9.15
CA PHE A 43 -7.76 -17.16 7.78
C PHE A 43 -6.26 -16.95 7.56
N ALA A 44 -5.68 -15.90 8.11
CA ALA A 44 -4.24 -15.65 8.05
C ALA A 44 -3.44 -16.80 8.66
N LYS A 45 -3.91 -17.37 9.77
CA LYS A 45 -3.30 -18.59 10.33
C LYS A 45 -3.39 -19.78 9.37
N GLU A 46 -4.54 -19.97 8.71
CA GLU A 46 -4.73 -21.06 7.73
C GLU A 46 -3.76 -20.97 6.55
N ILE A 47 -3.45 -19.76 6.09
CA ILE A 47 -2.51 -19.51 4.98
C ILE A 47 -1.06 -19.29 5.44
N ALA A 48 -0.76 -19.52 6.72
CA ALA A 48 0.56 -19.32 7.33
C ALA A 48 1.09 -17.87 7.21
N ALA A 49 0.21 -16.88 7.19
CA ALA A 49 0.58 -15.46 7.28
C ALA A 49 0.85 -15.11 8.76
N PRO A 50 2.05 -14.62 9.12
CA PRO A 50 2.35 -14.25 10.50
C PRO A 50 1.71 -12.94 10.94
N ASN A 51 1.38 -12.08 10.00
CA ASN A 51 0.73 -10.79 10.25
C ASN A 51 -0.27 -10.46 9.15
N ILE A 52 -1.20 -9.56 9.45
CA ILE A 52 -2.08 -8.92 8.46
C ILE A 52 -1.89 -7.40 8.48
N GLN A 53 -2.01 -6.77 7.32
CA GLN A 53 -2.28 -5.35 7.16
C GLN A 53 -3.79 -5.18 7.06
N LEU A 54 -4.39 -4.56 8.08
CA LEU A 54 -5.82 -4.49 8.22
C LEU A 54 -6.41 -3.33 7.42
N SER A 55 -7.18 -3.62 6.38
CA SER A 55 -7.81 -2.60 5.56
C SER A 55 -9.03 -1.98 6.25
N ALA A 56 -9.07 -0.64 6.27
CA ALA A 56 -10.20 0.17 6.67
C ALA A 56 -10.69 1.00 5.47
N ALA A 57 -11.99 1.21 5.37
CA ALA A 57 -12.58 2.08 4.36
C ALA A 57 -13.86 2.73 4.89
N LEU A 58 -14.25 3.85 4.29
CA LEU A 58 -15.57 4.42 4.49
C LEU A 58 -16.63 3.38 4.11
N HIS A 59 -17.66 3.27 4.92
CA HIS A 59 -18.77 2.40 4.59
C HIS A 59 -19.44 2.89 3.28
N PRO A 60 -19.93 1.99 2.40
CA PRO A 60 -20.56 2.41 1.14
C PRO A 60 -21.69 3.43 1.30
N SER A 61 -22.40 3.43 2.42
CA SER A 61 -23.41 4.45 2.73
C SER A 61 -22.84 5.84 3.02
N GLU A 62 -21.51 5.94 3.22
CA GLU A 62 -20.79 7.19 3.49
C GLU A 62 -19.87 7.56 2.30
N SER A 63 -19.87 6.75 1.24
CA SER A 63 -19.03 6.95 0.04
C SER A 63 -19.84 7.57 -1.07
N ASP A 64 -19.23 8.52 -1.78
CA ASP A 64 -19.83 9.11 -2.99
C ASP A 64 -19.81 8.16 -4.20
N VAL A 65 -19.10 7.05 -4.09
CA VAL A 65 -19.00 6.05 -5.16
C VAL A 65 -20.03 4.96 -4.91
N PRO A 66 -20.94 4.71 -5.87
CA PRO A 66 -21.89 3.62 -5.75
C PRO A 66 -21.17 2.28 -5.56
N PRO A 67 -21.66 1.39 -4.68
CA PRO A 67 -21.02 0.10 -4.43
C PRO A 67 -20.76 -0.72 -5.69
N GLU A 68 -21.64 -0.59 -6.68
CA GLU A 68 -21.56 -1.28 -7.97
C GLU A 68 -20.46 -0.71 -8.88
N ALA A 69 -20.10 0.54 -8.67
CA ALA A 69 -19.04 1.22 -9.41
C ALA A 69 -17.67 1.09 -8.75
N MET A 70 -17.61 0.58 -7.53
CA MET A 70 -16.33 0.27 -6.89
C MET A 70 -15.71 -0.93 -7.58
N LEU A 71 -14.61 -0.69 -8.30
CA LEU A 71 -13.78 -1.73 -8.92
C LEU A 71 -13.22 -2.68 -7.89
N ASP A 72 -12.75 -2.10 -6.87
CA ASP A 72 -12.25 -2.72 -5.69
C ASP A 72 -12.89 -1.97 -4.52
N PRO A 73 -14.05 -2.39 -4.03
CA PRO A 73 -14.52 -1.86 -2.78
C PRO A 73 -13.45 -2.25 -1.79
N VAL A 74 -12.58 -1.28 -1.47
CA VAL A 74 -11.54 -1.45 -0.48
C VAL A 74 -12.21 -2.16 0.69
N ALA A 75 -11.79 -3.39 0.91
CA ALA A 75 -12.49 -4.24 1.83
C ALA A 75 -12.44 -3.59 3.21
N ASN A 76 -13.58 -3.18 3.68
CA ASN A 76 -13.70 -2.59 4.99
C ASN A 76 -13.78 -3.69 6.03
N HIS A 77 -12.65 -4.07 6.57
CA HIS A 77 -12.54 -5.05 7.64
C HIS A 77 -12.52 -4.39 9.03
N LEU A 78 -12.45 -3.07 9.07
CA LEU A 78 -12.50 -2.27 10.29
C LEU A 78 -13.64 -1.27 10.17
N ASP A 79 -14.85 -1.68 10.56
CA ASP A 79 -16.02 -0.80 10.55
C ASP A 79 -15.93 0.24 11.68
N LEU A 80 -15.76 1.51 11.29
CA LEU A 80 -15.62 2.64 12.19
C LEU A 80 -16.85 3.55 12.23
N ARG A 81 -18.02 3.08 11.73
CA ARG A 81 -19.31 3.76 11.99
C ARG A 81 -19.59 3.81 13.47
N ARG A 82 -19.20 2.77 14.20
CA ARG A 82 -19.17 2.75 15.66
C ARG A 82 -17.75 2.99 16.17
N PRO A 83 -17.56 3.65 17.32
CA PRO A 83 -16.24 3.84 17.89
C PRO A 83 -15.52 2.49 18.10
N PHE A 84 -14.25 2.45 17.75
CA PHE A 84 -13.39 1.34 18.13
C PHE A 84 -12.90 1.59 19.56
N ASP A 85 -13.36 0.79 20.50
CA ASP A 85 -13.09 0.96 21.91
C ASP A 85 -12.18 -0.14 22.51
N LYS A 86 -11.87 -0.05 23.77
CA LYS A 86 -11.04 -1.03 24.49
C LYS A 86 -11.65 -2.42 24.51
N THR A 87 -12.97 -2.54 24.49
CA THR A 87 -13.68 -3.83 24.48
C THR A 87 -13.47 -4.53 23.16
N ARG A 88 -13.66 -3.82 22.04
CA ARG A 88 -13.38 -4.33 20.70
C ARG A 88 -11.91 -4.70 20.54
N SER A 89 -11.00 -3.82 20.97
CA SER A 89 -9.56 -4.08 20.94
C SER A 89 -9.19 -5.34 21.74
N ALA A 90 -9.77 -5.54 22.91
CA ALA A 90 -9.50 -6.72 23.74
C ALA A 90 -9.95 -8.04 23.06
N ARG A 91 -11.09 -8.04 22.36
CA ARG A 91 -11.54 -9.19 21.56
C ARG A 91 -10.55 -9.52 20.45
N VAL A 92 -10.16 -8.54 19.66
CA VAL A 92 -9.18 -8.71 18.58
C VAL A 92 -7.86 -9.23 19.15
N ALA A 93 -7.35 -8.63 20.22
CA ALA A 93 -6.14 -9.06 20.89
C ALA A 93 -6.22 -10.50 21.42
N ALA A 94 -7.39 -10.95 21.88
CA ALA A 94 -7.61 -12.35 22.28
C ALA A 94 -7.50 -13.27 21.06
N THR A 95 -8.09 -12.92 19.93
CA THR A 95 -7.99 -13.70 18.68
C THR A 95 -6.56 -13.71 18.13
N MET A 96 -5.83 -12.61 18.20
CA MET A 96 -4.40 -12.55 17.85
C MET A 96 -3.58 -13.55 18.69
N ARG A 97 -3.83 -13.61 20.00
CA ARG A 97 -3.14 -14.58 20.86
C ARG A 97 -3.49 -16.03 20.53
N LEU A 98 -4.76 -16.31 20.22
CA LEU A 98 -5.23 -17.66 19.87
C LEU A 98 -4.70 -18.14 18.52
N THR A 99 -4.59 -17.25 17.57
CA THR A 99 -4.11 -17.56 16.22
C THR A 99 -2.59 -17.51 16.10
N GLY A 100 -1.92 -16.70 16.93
CA GLY A 100 -0.52 -16.36 16.79
C GLY A 100 -0.25 -15.37 15.63
N VAL A 101 -1.29 -14.75 15.07
CA VAL A 101 -1.19 -13.78 13.97
C VAL A 101 -1.18 -12.38 14.55
N GLY A 102 -0.23 -11.55 14.10
CA GLY A 102 -0.11 -10.14 14.46
C GLY A 102 -0.72 -9.18 13.44
N LEU A 103 -0.60 -7.89 13.73
CA LEU A 103 -0.91 -6.82 12.80
C LEU A 103 0.38 -6.10 12.40
N SER A 104 0.56 -5.84 11.10
CA SER A 104 1.65 -4.97 10.63
C SER A 104 1.31 -3.50 10.78
N ASP A 105 0.12 -3.14 10.35
CA ASP A 105 -0.45 -1.80 10.44
C ASP A 105 -1.94 -1.83 10.06
N VAL A 106 -2.60 -0.67 10.16
CA VAL A 106 -3.94 -0.45 9.60
C VAL A 106 -3.80 0.37 8.34
N ALA A 107 -4.52 0.01 7.27
CA ALA A 107 -4.46 0.68 5.99
C ALA A 107 -5.78 1.40 5.67
N TYR A 108 -5.67 2.67 5.22
CA TYR A 108 -6.79 3.45 4.68
C TYR A 108 -6.34 4.15 3.40
N PHE A 109 -6.74 3.59 2.27
CA PHE A 109 -6.38 4.06 0.95
C PHE A 109 -7.47 4.98 0.39
N ASP A 110 -7.28 6.29 0.50
CA ASP A 110 -8.20 7.28 -0.03
C ASP A 110 -7.48 8.59 -0.37
N ASN A 111 -8.08 9.40 -1.25
CA ASN A 111 -7.59 10.73 -1.57
C ASN A 111 -7.95 11.70 -0.43
N LEU A 112 -6.96 12.10 0.36
CA LEU A 112 -7.12 13.00 1.51
C LEU A 112 -6.94 14.50 1.13
N LEU A 113 -6.58 14.78 -0.13
CA LEU A 113 -6.47 16.13 -0.69
C LEU A 113 -7.58 16.44 -1.72
N VAL A 114 -8.67 15.68 -1.70
CA VAL A 114 -9.79 15.91 -2.62
C VAL A 114 -10.25 17.37 -2.59
N ALA A 115 -10.64 17.88 -3.78
CA ALA A 115 -10.99 19.30 -3.97
C ALA A 115 -12.17 19.76 -3.11
N ASP A 116 -13.22 18.94 -3.03
CA ASP A 116 -14.38 19.26 -2.19
C ASP A 116 -13.99 19.28 -0.71
N ARG A 117 -14.24 20.43 -0.07
CA ARG A 117 -13.86 20.66 1.31
C ARG A 117 -14.63 19.77 2.28
N ALA A 118 -15.93 19.59 2.07
CA ALA A 118 -16.76 18.81 2.97
C ALA A 118 -16.39 17.31 2.92
N ALA A 119 -16.18 16.79 1.70
CA ALA A 119 -15.68 15.42 1.50
C ALA A 119 -14.30 15.23 2.13
N ARG A 120 -13.39 16.21 1.94
CA ARG A 120 -12.05 16.15 2.55
C ARG A 120 -12.10 16.14 4.08
N GLU A 121 -12.88 17.01 4.68
CA GLU A 121 -13.06 17.05 6.14
C GLU A 121 -13.70 15.76 6.67
N HIS A 122 -14.61 15.15 5.91
CA HIS A 122 -15.20 13.87 6.26
C HIS A 122 -14.15 12.75 6.27
N LYS A 123 -13.32 12.65 5.24
CA LYS A 123 -12.21 11.69 5.14
C LYS A 123 -11.16 11.91 6.24
N HIS A 124 -10.86 13.15 6.57
CA HIS A 124 -9.95 13.46 7.69
C HIS A 124 -10.52 13.02 9.03
N ARG A 125 -11.81 13.25 9.29
CA ARG A 125 -12.47 12.72 10.51
C ARG A 125 -12.44 11.20 10.56
N PHE A 126 -12.61 10.54 9.44
CA PHE A 126 -12.48 9.08 9.36
C PHE A 126 -11.03 8.64 9.64
N MET A 127 -10.04 9.31 9.07
CA MET A 127 -8.62 9.03 9.35
C MET A 127 -8.29 9.14 10.85
N LEU A 128 -8.86 10.12 11.58
CA LEU A 128 -8.66 10.22 13.03
C LEU A 128 -9.21 8.97 13.75
N LYS A 129 -10.36 8.44 13.33
CA LYS A 129 -10.88 7.18 13.87
C LYS A 129 -9.95 5.99 13.55
N VAL A 130 -9.35 5.98 12.36
CA VAL A 130 -8.35 4.97 11.97
C VAL A 130 -7.12 5.06 12.88
N PHE A 131 -6.62 6.25 13.17
CA PHE A 131 -5.51 6.43 14.10
C PHE A 131 -5.86 5.95 15.52
N ASP A 132 -7.04 6.27 16.02
CA ASP A 132 -7.51 5.78 17.34
C ASP A 132 -7.57 4.25 17.38
N ALA A 133 -8.11 3.64 16.35
CA ALA A 133 -8.20 2.19 16.25
C ALA A 133 -6.80 1.54 16.12
N ALA A 134 -5.90 2.08 15.31
CA ALA A 134 -4.53 1.60 15.15
C ALA A 134 -3.77 1.63 16.48
N ALA A 135 -3.88 2.73 17.22
CA ALA A 135 -3.27 2.86 18.54
C ALA A 135 -3.83 1.85 19.56
N LEU A 136 -5.16 1.65 19.57
CA LEU A 136 -5.80 0.65 20.41
C LEU A 136 -5.45 -0.80 20.03
N LEU A 137 -5.22 -1.06 18.76
CA LEU A 137 -4.75 -2.35 18.24
C LEU A 137 -3.27 -2.60 18.51
N GLY A 138 -2.53 -1.59 18.96
CA GLY A 138 -1.11 -1.68 19.27
C GLY A 138 -0.18 -1.71 18.06
N THR A 139 -0.64 -1.20 16.90
CA THR A 139 0.22 -0.99 15.74
C THR A 139 1.01 0.32 15.88
N ASP A 140 2.15 0.41 15.22
CA ASP A 140 3.02 1.60 15.21
C ASP A 140 2.83 2.48 13.98
N ALA A 141 1.96 2.05 13.05
CA ALA A 141 1.77 2.74 11.79
C ALA A 141 0.34 2.63 11.25
N VAL A 142 0.02 3.61 10.40
CA VAL A 142 -1.10 3.57 9.46
C VAL A 142 -0.55 3.74 8.05
N CYS A 143 -0.98 2.90 7.11
CA CYS A 143 -0.67 2.99 5.69
C CYS A 143 -1.80 3.69 4.94
N GLY A 144 -1.49 4.43 3.87
CA GLY A 144 -2.54 5.06 3.06
C GLY A 144 -1.99 6.02 2.03
N PHE A 145 -2.88 6.82 1.43
CA PHE A 145 -2.53 7.81 0.43
C PHE A 145 -2.48 9.23 1.00
N VAL A 146 -1.75 10.10 0.33
CA VAL A 146 -1.89 11.56 0.50
C VAL A 146 -3.04 12.05 -0.37
N GLY A 147 -3.04 11.63 -1.62
CA GLY A 147 -3.96 12.08 -2.62
C GLY A 147 -3.49 13.34 -3.36
N ARG A 148 -4.40 13.96 -4.10
CA ARG A 148 -4.19 15.18 -4.87
C ARG A 148 -5.50 15.92 -5.09
N ASN A 149 -5.46 17.22 -5.05
CA ASN A 149 -6.48 18.06 -5.66
C ASN A 149 -6.13 18.26 -7.14
N ALA A 150 -6.85 17.58 -8.03
CA ALA A 150 -6.58 17.60 -9.47
C ALA A 150 -6.80 18.97 -10.14
N THR A 151 -7.47 19.91 -9.46
CA THR A 151 -7.69 21.28 -9.96
C THR A 151 -6.52 22.21 -9.68
N LEU A 152 -5.55 21.76 -8.88
CA LEU A 152 -4.39 22.54 -8.46
C LEU A 152 -3.11 22.04 -9.15
N SER A 153 -2.16 22.95 -9.34
CA SER A 153 -0.78 22.63 -9.71
C SER A 153 -0.09 21.81 -8.62
N MET A 154 1.10 21.29 -8.90
CA MET A 154 1.88 20.56 -7.90
C MET A 154 2.27 21.47 -6.73
N ASP A 155 2.74 22.67 -6.99
CA ASP A 155 3.13 23.63 -5.95
C ASP A 155 1.96 24.02 -5.05
N GLU A 156 0.78 24.28 -5.63
CA GLU A 156 -0.43 24.54 -4.86
C GLU A 156 -0.88 23.32 -4.04
N ASN A 157 -0.70 22.12 -4.55
CA ASN A 157 -0.94 20.89 -3.77
C ASN A 157 0.05 20.72 -2.61
N LEU A 158 1.31 21.15 -2.75
CA LEU A 158 2.26 21.16 -1.63
C LEU A 158 1.83 22.17 -0.54
N VAL A 159 1.34 23.33 -0.92
CA VAL A 159 0.76 24.28 0.03
C VAL A 159 -0.46 23.70 0.71
N MET A 160 -1.37 23.09 -0.04
CA MET A 160 -2.54 22.42 0.52
C MET A 160 -2.16 21.27 1.46
N PHE A 161 -1.14 20.47 1.13
CA PHE A 161 -0.61 19.43 2.02
C PHE A 161 -0.13 20.03 3.35
N GLU A 162 0.62 21.14 3.29
CA GLU A 162 1.09 21.83 4.50
C GLU A 162 -0.08 22.27 5.39
N GLU A 163 -1.14 22.81 4.78
CA GLU A 163 -2.30 23.33 5.50
C GLU A 163 -3.17 22.22 6.13
N VAL A 164 -3.44 21.14 5.38
CA VAL A 164 -4.50 20.19 5.78
C VAL A 164 -3.97 18.83 6.18
N PHE A 165 -2.80 18.41 5.73
CA PHE A 165 -2.23 17.11 6.04
C PHE A 165 -1.29 17.14 7.26
N ILE A 166 -0.57 18.23 7.47
CA ILE A 166 0.28 18.39 8.67
C ILE A 166 -0.51 18.26 9.97
N PRO A 167 -1.72 18.81 10.12
CA PRO A 167 -2.57 18.54 11.27
C PRO A 167 -2.83 17.05 11.51
N LEU A 168 -3.08 16.25 10.46
CA LEU A 168 -3.23 14.80 10.58
C LEU A 168 -1.96 14.12 11.10
N LEU A 169 -0.79 14.51 10.60
CA LEU A 169 0.49 13.95 11.07
C LEU A 169 0.78 14.32 12.53
N LYS A 170 0.34 15.49 13.00
CA LYS A 170 0.40 15.85 14.43
C LYS A 170 -0.48 14.94 15.27
N GLU A 171 -1.66 14.59 14.78
CA GLU A 171 -2.57 13.63 15.43
C GLU A 171 -2.00 12.20 15.44
N ALA A 172 -1.35 11.78 14.35
CA ALA A 172 -0.59 10.52 14.31
C ALA A 172 0.54 10.52 15.35
N LYS A 173 1.33 11.61 15.41
CA LYS A 173 2.40 11.79 16.40
C LYS A 173 1.91 11.70 17.83
N ALA A 174 0.78 12.34 18.15
CA ALA A 174 0.18 12.33 19.48
C ALA A 174 -0.21 10.91 19.93
N ARG A 175 -0.46 10.00 19.00
CA ARG A 175 -0.77 8.58 19.23
C ARG A 175 0.43 7.64 19.09
N GLY A 176 1.62 8.18 18.86
CA GLY A 176 2.84 7.38 18.65
C GLY A 176 2.87 6.64 17.31
N LEU A 177 2.09 7.09 16.32
CA LEU A 177 1.95 6.44 15.03
C LEU A 177 2.83 7.09 13.96
N THR A 178 3.27 6.29 13.01
CA THR A 178 3.86 6.71 11.75
C THR A 178 2.82 6.60 10.65
N TYR A 179 2.76 7.56 9.73
CA TYR A 179 1.97 7.47 8.52
C TYR A 179 2.86 7.03 7.37
N ARG A 180 2.58 5.85 6.83
CA ARG A 180 3.32 5.26 5.70
C ARG A 180 2.53 5.48 4.42
N VAL A 181 3.04 6.35 3.55
CA VAL A 181 2.37 6.66 2.29
C VAL A 181 2.73 5.60 1.25
N GLU A 182 1.73 4.93 0.72
CA GLU A 182 1.90 4.14 -0.49
C GLU A 182 1.94 5.07 -1.69
N GLN A 183 2.93 4.88 -2.58
CA GLN A 183 3.16 5.78 -3.71
C GLN A 183 2.28 5.47 -4.95
N CYS A 184 1.15 4.82 -4.76
CA CYS A 184 0.21 4.54 -5.85
C CYS A 184 -0.09 5.81 -6.65
N PRO A 185 0.13 5.85 -7.98
CA PRO A 185 -0.18 7.03 -8.78
C PRO A 185 -1.69 7.30 -8.89
N MET A 186 -2.53 6.33 -8.53
CA MET A 186 -4.00 6.40 -8.59
C MET A 186 -4.51 6.91 -9.94
N PRO A 187 -4.15 6.28 -11.07
CA PRO A 187 -4.54 6.77 -12.37
C PRO A 187 -6.04 6.62 -12.58
N GLY A 188 -6.72 7.72 -12.86
CA GLY A 188 -8.09 7.72 -13.39
C GLY A 188 -9.21 7.24 -12.47
N TRP A 189 -8.95 6.88 -11.23
CA TRP A 189 -9.95 6.25 -10.37
C TRP A 189 -11.06 7.21 -9.91
N THR A 190 -10.74 8.46 -9.73
CA THR A 190 -11.69 9.43 -9.15
C THR A 190 -11.95 10.66 -10.01
N SER A 191 -11.06 10.99 -10.96
CA SER A 191 -11.15 12.22 -11.73
C SER A 191 -11.20 12.05 -13.24
N GLY A 192 -11.05 10.80 -13.73
CA GLY A 192 -10.90 10.57 -15.17
C GLY A 192 -9.58 11.05 -15.74
N ASP A 193 -8.71 11.62 -14.94
CA ASP A 193 -7.35 11.95 -15.34
C ASP A 193 -6.48 10.71 -15.31
N LEU A 194 -5.72 10.50 -16.38
CA LEU A 194 -4.81 9.37 -16.51
C LEU A 194 -3.58 9.48 -15.60
N TRP A 195 -3.36 10.60 -14.94
CA TRP A 195 -2.11 10.90 -14.28
C TRP A 195 -2.27 11.34 -12.83
N HIS A 196 -1.64 10.57 -11.96
CA HIS A 196 -1.26 10.94 -10.61
C HIS A 196 -2.32 11.69 -9.79
N ASN A 197 -3.34 10.98 -9.37
CA ASN A 197 -4.25 11.48 -8.33
C ASN A 197 -3.60 11.44 -6.94
N GLN A 198 -2.28 11.31 -6.89
CA GLN A 198 -1.49 11.39 -5.69
C GLN A 198 -0.24 12.22 -5.94
N ILE A 199 0.08 13.11 -5.01
CA ILE A 199 1.31 13.92 -5.08
C ILE A 199 2.56 13.14 -4.64
N ALA A 200 2.41 12.09 -3.84
CA ALA A 200 3.52 11.29 -3.32
C ALA A 200 3.85 10.09 -4.23
N TYR A 201 4.00 10.28 -5.53
CA TYR A 201 4.17 9.20 -6.51
C TYR A 201 5.61 8.83 -6.86
N ALA A 202 6.59 9.66 -6.48
CA ALA A 202 7.99 9.48 -6.85
C ALA A 202 8.95 10.10 -5.82
N PRO A 203 10.24 9.74 -5.82
CA PRO A 203 11.22 10.20 -4.83
C PRO A 203 11.34 11.72 -4.66
N GLY A 204 11.32 12.48 -5.74
CA GLY A 204 11.37 13.94 -5.66
C GLY A 204 10.23 14.54 -4.82
N PRO A 205 8.97 14.26 -5.17
CA PRO A 205 7.81 14.58 -4.33
C PRO A 205 7.91 14.07 -2.89
N TRP A 206 8.39 12.84 -2.64
CA TRP A 206 8.52 12.32 -1.26
C TRP A 206 9.45 13.20 -0.41
N ILE A 207 10.58 13.60 -0.99
CA ILE A 207 11.54 14.48 -0.33
C ILE A 207 10.92 15.86 -0.07
N ALA A 208 10.20 16.43 -1.03
CA ALA A 208 9.53 17.71 -0.87
C ALA A 208 8.50 17.67 0.28
N LEU A 209 7.65 16.65 0.30
CA LEU A 209 6.66 16.44 1.36
C LEU A 209 7.32 16.22 2.72
N HIS A 210 8.37 15.42 2.77
CA HIS A 210 9.10 15.17 4.02
C HIS A 210 9.75 16.45 4.58
N ARG A 211 10.33 17.31 3.72
CA ARG A 211 10.88 18.60 4.14
C ARG A 211 9.81 19.50 4.76
N ILE A 212 8.60 19.51 4.22
CA ILE A 212 7.47 20.18 4.84
C ILE A 212 7.18 19.59 6.22
N CYS A 213 7.14 18.25 6.33
CA CYS A 213 6.93 17.57 7.60
C CYS A 213 8.02 17.91 8.63
N GLU A 214 9.30 17.95 8.22
CA GLU A 214 10.43 18.34 9.10
C GLU A 214 10.27 19.76 9.62
N LYS A 215 9.89 20.71 8.76
CA LYS A 215 9.62 22.12 9.14
C LYS A 215 8.59 22.22 10.29
N HIS A 216 7.63 21.30 10.32
CA HIS A 216 6.57 21.26 11.33
C HIS A 216 6.83 20.26 12.48
N GLY A 217 8.01 19.67 12.55
CA GLY A 217 8.40 18.73 13.62
C GLY A 217 7.65 17.40 13.58
N VAL A 218 7.18 16.99 12.41
CA VAL A 218 6.49 15.71 12.16
C VAL A 218 7.19 14.87 11.07
N GLY A 219 8.47 15.13 10.82
CA GLY A 219 9.26 14.38 9.84
C GLY A 219 9.37 12.88 10.15
N ASP A 220 9.35 12.50 11.42
CA ASP A 220 9.40 11.09 11.82
C ASP A 220 8.07 10.36 11.58
N GLN A 221 6.98 11.08 11.42
CA GLN A 221 5.66 10.54 11.14
C GLN A 221 5.40 10.28 9.66
N PHE A 222 6.22 10.80 8.75
CA PHE A 222 6.06 10.61 7.32
C PHE A 222 7.07 9.59 6.80
N ARG A 223 6.58 8.48 6.25
CA ARG A 223 7.37 7.41 5.63
C ARG A 223 6.68 6.94 4.35
N ILE A 224 7.39 6.14 3.59
CA ILE A 224 6.89 5.53 2.35
C ILE A 224 6.70 4.02 2.58
N HIS A 225 5.56 3.53 2.22
CA HIS A 225 5.25 2.12 2.02
C HIS A 225 5.40 1.86 0.52
N TYR A 226 6.50 1.27 0.13
CA TYR A 226 6.87 1.18 -1.29
C TYR A 226 6.18 0.02 -1.97
N ASP A 227 5.42 0.29 -3.03
CA ASP A 227 4.83 -0.72 -3.90
C ASP A 227 5.58 -0.77 -5.25
N PRO A 228 6.33 -1.84 -5.51
CA PRO A 228 7.06 -1.99 -6.78
C PRO A 228 6.18 -1.90 -8.01
N SER A 229 4.94 -2.43 -7.95
CA SER A 229 4.05 -2.47 -9.11
C SER A 229 3.77 -1.08 -9.67
N HIS A 230 3.62 -0.10 -8.80
CA HIS A 230 3.36 1.28 -9.19
C HIS A 230 4.58 1.93 -9.84
N ALA A 231 5.78 1.65 -9.33
CA ALA A 231 7.02 2.14 -9.94
C ALA A 231 7.25 1.50 -11.32
N ILE A 232 6.98 0.20 -11.45
CA ILE A 232 7.05 -0.52 -12.73
C ILE A 232 6.07 0.09 -13.74
N LEU A 233 4.83 0.38 -13.34
CA LEU A 233 3.83 1.03 -14.19
C LEU A 233 4.26 2.40 -14.69
N MET A 234 5.01 3.14 -13.87
CA MET A 234 5.56 4.46 -14.21
C MET A 234 6.89 4.37 -14.98
N GLY A 235 7.38 3.16 -15.27
CA GLY A 235 8.66 2.96 -15.94
C GLY A 235 9.87 3.40 -15.11
N GLN A 236 9.75 3.41 -13.78
CA GLN A 236 10.83 3.77 -12.89
C GLN A 236 11.80 2.60 -12.72
N ASP A 237 13.07 2.86 -12.99
CA ASP A 237 14.16 1.92 -12.74
C ASP A 237 14.46 1.83 -11.25
N SER A 238 14.48 0.61 -10.71
CA SER A 238 14.64 0.38 -9.27
C SER A 238 15.95 0.90 -8.73
N ARG A 239 17.06 0.63 -9.41
CA ARG A 239 18.39 1.06 -8.94
C ARG A 239 18.53 2.57 -8.97
N SER A 240 18.11 3.22 -10.06
CA SER A 240 18.14 4.67 -10.21
C SER A 240 17.29 5.36 -9.15
N LEU A 241 16.10 4.80 -8.85
CA LEU A 241 15.20 5.34 -7.83
C LEU A 241 15.84 5.32 -6.44
N PHE A 242 16.34 4.16 -6.02
CA PHE A 242 16.93 4.03 -4.67
C PHE A 242 18.30 4.70 -4.58
N GLN A 243 19.09 4.71 -5.65
CA GLN A 243 20.34 5.47 -5.69
C GLN A 243 20.06 6.97 -5.51
N TYR A 244 19.03 7.51 -6.18
CA TYR A 244 18.63 8.90 -6.00
C TYR A 244 18.25 9.19 -4.54
N LEU A 245 17.46 8.34 -3.88
CA LEU A 245 17.13 8.51 -2.46
C LEU A 245 18.37 8.48 -1.58
N LYS A 246 19.29 7.56 -1.86
CA LYS A 246 20.56 7.45 -1.14
C LYS A 246 21.39 8.71 -1.29
N ASP A 247 21.61 9.18 -2.52
CA ASP A 247 22.42 10.35 -2.84
C ASP A 247 21.85 11.65 -2.24
N GLN A 248 20.52 11.73 -2.12
CA GLN A 248 19.83 12.83 -1.47
C GLN A 248 19.77 12.70 0.07
N GLY A 249 20.22 11.57 0.64
CA GLY A 249 20.18 11.33 2.09
C GLY A 249 18.80 10.96 2.65
N TYR A 250 17.88 10.50 1.79
CA TYR A 250 16.48 10.19 2.16
C TYR A 250 16.13 8.70 2.07
N GLY A 251 17.11 7.81 2.04
CA GLY A 251 16.87 6.36 2.01
C GLY A 251 16.01 5.85 3.18
N PHE A 252 16.08 6.51 4.32
CA PHE A 252 15.28 6.20 5.52
C PHE A 252 13.76 6.41 5.34
N LEU A 253 13.34 7.05 4.25
CA LEU A 253 11.91 7.20 3.98
C LEU A 253 11.21 5.86 3.72
N ILE A 254 11.91 4.89 3.16
CA ILE A 254 11.34 3.57 2.90
C ILE A 254 11.20 2.80 4.22
N ALA A 255 9.96 2.49 4.61
CA ALA A 255 9.64 1.86 5.89
C ALA A 255 8.73 0.61 5.78
N GLY A 256 8.37 0.21 4.59
CA GLY A 256 7.59 -0.99 4.29
C GLY A 256 7.51 -1.24 2.80
N PHE A 257 7.10 -2.44 2.43
CA PHE A 257 6.93 -2.84 1.04
C PHE A 257 5.61 -3.58 0.86
N HIS A 258 4.86 -3.21 -0.17
CA HIS A 258 3.94 -4.14 -0.78
C HIS A 258 4.72 -5.11 -1.67
N VAL A 259 4.32 -6.37 -1.69
CA VAL A 259 4.86 -7.40 -2.57
C VAL A 259 3.84 -7.63 -3.67
N LYS A 260 4.01 -6.88 -4.73
CA LYS A 260 3.13 -6.88 -5.89
C LYS A 260 3.95 -6.59 -7.15
N GLY A 261 3.96 -7.51 -8.10
CA GLY A 261 4.51 -7.29 -9.41
C GLY A 261 3.48 -6.66 -10.35
N GLN A 262 3.90 -6.32 -11.55
CA GLN A 262 3.02 -5.75 -12.56
C GLN A 262 3.41 -6.22 -13.96
N VAL A 263 2.42 -6.72 -14.71
CA VAL A 263 2.57 -6.95 -16.14
C VAL A 263 2.25 -5.65 -16.87
N ILE A 264 3.20 -5.16 -17.66
CA ILE A 264 3.01 -3.96 -18.48
C ILE A 264 2.32 -4.35 -19.79
N ASP A 265 1.20 -3.72 -20.07
CA ASP A 265 0.60 -3.77 -21.40
C ASP A 265 1.28 -2.76 -22.33
N ALA A 266 2.10 -3.28 -23.26
CA ALA A 266 2.81 -2.47 -24.22
C ALA A 266 1.87 -1.63 -25.13
N ARG A 267 0.65 -2.10 -25.37
CA ARG A 267 -0.35 -1.35 -26.15
C ARG A 267 -0.91 -0.20 -25.33
N GLY A 268 -1.16 -0.42 -24.04
CA GLY A 268 -1.57 0.62 -23.12
C GLY A 268 -0.50 1.71 -23.02
N VAL A 269 0.78 1.34 -22.90
CA VAL A 269 1.90 2.29 -22.93
C VAL A 269 1.91 3.09 -24.22
N SER A 270 1.78 2.42 -25.38
CA SER A 270 1.83 3.08 -26.69
C SER A 270 0.64 3.99 -26.94
N ALA A 271 -0.56 3.59 -26.51
CA ALA A 271 -1.79 4.32 -26.76
C ALA A 271 -2.05 5.45 -25.75
N TRP A 272 -1.67 5.25 -24.49
CA TRP A 272 -2.07 6.09 -23.35
C TRP A 272 -0.90 6.59 -22.50
N GLY A 273 0.32 6.14 -22.79
CA GLY A 273 1.51 6.46 -21.99
C GLY A 273 1.57 5.76 -20.64
N TYR A 274 0.73 4.75 -20.42
CA TYR A 274 0.64 4.03 -19.16
C TYR A 274 0.26 2.57 -19.42
N GLY A 275 1.01 1.64 -18.88
CA GLY A 275 0.91 0.21 -19.20
C GLY A 275 0.14 -0.63 -18.20
N GLY A 276 -0.56 -0.01 -17.29
CA GLY A 276 -1.30 -0.71 -16.24
C GLY A 276 -2.82 -0.66 -16.42
N GLN A 277 -3.49 -0.71 -15.30
CA GLN A 277 -4.94 -0.57 -15.19
C GLN A 277 -5.35 0.86 -15.59
N THR A 278 -5.50 1.12 -16.88
CA THR A 278 -5.97 2.39 -17.38
C THR A 278 -7.39 2.29 -17.88
N LEU A 279 -8.19 3.26 -17.52
CA LEU A 279 -9.48 3.48 -18.17
C LEU A 279 -9.25 3.87 -19.62
N GLN A 280 -9.96 3.25 -20.54
CA GLN A 280 -10.01 3.76 -21.90
C GLN A 280 -10.65 5.14 -21.89
N ARG A 281 -9.96 6.11 -22.48
CA ARG A 281 -10.39 7.52 -22.49
C ARG A 281 -11.80 7.73 -23.08
N GLY A 282 -12.26 6.81 -23.94
CA GLY A 282 -13.62 6.82 -24.48
C GLY A 282 -14.75 6.51 -23.47
N ASP A 283 -14.41 5.96 -22.32
CA ASP A 283 -15.37 5.71 -21.26
C ASP A 283 -15.63 6.95 -20.38
N TRP A 284 -14.91 8.04 -20.63
CA TRP A 284 -14.98 9.28 -19.89
C TRP A 284 -15.24 10.47 -20.82
N VAL A 285 -16.34 11.14 -20.65
CA VAL A 285 -16.70 12.30 -21.46
C VAL A 285 -15.90 13.51 -21.00
N GLY A 286 -15.00 14.00 -21.86
CA GLY A 286 -14.22 15.21 -21.57
C GLY A 286 -13.27 15.08 -20.36
N GLY A 287 -12.75 13.88 -20.06
CA GLY A 287 -11.88 13.65 -18.91
C GLY A 287 -12.61 13.61 -17.57
N LYS A 288 -13.93 13.52 -17.57
CA LYS A 288 -14.77 13.39 -16.38
C LYS A 288 -15.64 12.15 -16.49
N PRO A 289 -15.99 11.52 -15.36
CA PRO A 289 -16.97 10.46 -15.35
C PRO A 289 -18.24 10.92 -16.07
N SER A 290 -18.84 10.04 -16.88
CA SER A 290 -20.16 10.31 -17.43
C SER A 290 -21.13 10.66 -16.29
N PRO A 291 -21.97 11.68 -16.42
CA PRO A 291 -22.99 11.98 -15.43
C PRO A 291 -24.04 10.87 -15.28
N ASN A 292 -24.07 9.94 -16.24
CA ASN A 292 -24.98 8.79 -16.17
C ASN A 292 -24.36 7.67 -15.31
N PRO A 293 -24.98 7.30 -14.16
CA PRO A 293 -24.47 6.24 -13.29
C PRO A 293 -24.25 4.90 -14.00
N ALA A 294 -25.08 4.57 -14.99
CA ALA A 294 -24.93 3.34 -15.77
C ALA A 294 -23.65 3.32 -16.60
N ASP A 295 -23.27 4.46 -17.17
CA ASP A 295 -22.02 4.59 -17.92
C ASP A 295 -20.81 4.53 -17.01
N GLN A 296 -20.90 5.11 -15.81
CA GLN A 296 -19.85 4.99 -14.79
C GLN A 296 -19.63 3.52 -14.40
N VAL A 297 -20.68 2.80 -14.07
CA VAL A 297 -20.62 1.37 -13.75
C VAL A 297 -20.01 0.57 -14.91
N ASN A 298 -20.38 0.89 -16.13
CA ASN A 298 -19.86 0.21 -17.32
C ASN A 298 -18.37 0.55 -17.56
N ALA A 299 -17.97 1.80 -17.36
CA ALA A 299 -16.57 2.21 -17.48
C ALA A 299 -15.69 1.45 -16.47
N TRP A 300 -16.13 1.39 -15.23
CA TRP A 300 -15.43 0.65 -14.19
C TRP A 300 -15.37 -0.87 -14.48
N LYS A 301 -16.44 -1.46 -14.96
CA LYS A 301 -16.46 -2.87 -15.40
C LYS A 301 -15.52 -3.11 -16.59
N LYS A 302 -15.47 -2.18 -17.55
CA LYS A 302 -14.57 -2.29 -18.71
C LYS A 302 -13.11 -2.23 -18.32
N GLN A 303 -12.74 -1.38 -17.37
CA GLN A 303 -11.37 -1.34 -16.85
C GLN A 303 -10.94 -2.70 -16.33
N THR A 304 -11.79 -3.34 -15.53
CA THR A 304 -11.56 -4.70 -15.06
C THR A 304 -11.43 -5.70 -16.20
N ILE A 305 -12.32 -5.60 -17.19
CA ILE A 305 -12.35 -6.50 -18.37
C ILE A 305 -11.12 -6.29 -19.25
N LEU A 306 -10.64 -5.06 -19.41
CA LEU A 306 -9.46 -4.77 -20.25
C LEU A 306 -8.19 -5.40 -19.68
N CYS A 307 -7.99 -5.32 -18.39
CA CYS A 307 -6.91 -6.07 -17.74
C CYS A 307 -6.99 -7.57 -18.03
N GLU A 308 -8.21 -8.08 -18.27
CA GLU A 308 -8.47 -9.46 -18.63
C GLU A 308 -8.22 -9.79 -20.09
N HIS A 309 -8.58 -8.89 -20.98
CA HIS A 309 -8.48 -9.12 -22.44
C HIS A 309 -7.07 -8.94 -22.98
N GLU A 310 -6.26 -8.17 -22.28
CA GLU A 310 -4.93 -7.79 -22.73
C GLU A 310 -3.85 -8.80 -22.33
N LEU A 311 -4.15 -9.68 -21.39
CA LEU A 311 -3.21 -10.73 -21.00
C LEU A 311 -3.26 -11.90 -21.98
N PRO A 312 -2.11 -12.56 -22.27
CA PRO A 312 -2.04 -13.71 -23.19
C PRO A 312 -3.07 -14.78 -22.87
N GLY A 313 -3.61 -15.44 -23.89
CA GLY A 313 -4.82 -16.28 -23.90
C GLY A 313 -5.08 -17.24 -22.73
N THR A 314 -4.05 -17.76 -22.07
CA THR A 314 -4.19 -18.59 -20.87
C THR A 314 -4.63 -17.79 -19.63
N ALA A 315 -4.38 -16.49 -19.61
CA ALA A 315 -4.72 -15.62 -18.50
C ALA A 315 -6.22 -15.39 -18.33
N ARG A 316 -7.00 -15.55 -19.40
CA ARG A 316 -8.47 -15.39 -19.34
C ARG A 316 -9.17 -16.42 -18.46
N HIS A 317 -8.55 -17.58 -18.29
CA HIS A 317 -9.15 -18.72 -17.59
C HIS A 317 -8.38 -19.12 -16.34
N ASP A 318 -7.17 -18.60 -16.16
CA ASP A 318 -6.34 -18.86 -15.00
C ASP A 318 -6.26 -17.60 -14.13
N PRO A 319 -7.00 -17.55 -13.01
CA PRO A 319 -6.90 -16.44 -12.07
C PRO A 319 -5.47 -16.20 -11.60
N LEU A 320 -4.63 -17.25 -11.59
CA LEU A 320 -3.21 -17.15 -11.23
C LEU A 320 -2.39 -16.38 -12.25
N ALA A 321 -2.82 -16.31 -13.50
CA ALA A 321 -2.16 -15.50 -14.53
C ALA A 321 -2.34 -14.00 -14.32
N TYR A 322 -3.39 -13.63 -13.62
CA TYR A 322 -3.66 -12.27 -13.15
C TYR A 322 -2.86 -11.90 -11.92
N LEU A 323 -2.27 -12.87 -11.30
CA LEU A 323 -1.47 -12.58 -10.14
C LEU A 323 -0.29 -11.74 -10.60
N GLN A 324 -0.35 -10.51 -10.23
CA GLN A 324 0.75 -9.57 -10.27
C GLN A 324 2.03 -10.25 -9.75
N ASN A 325 1.88 -11.27 -8.93
CA ASN A 325 2.94 -12.12 -8.40
C ASN A 325 3.55 -13.13 -9.38
N ARG A 326 3.02 -13.27 -10.59
CA ARG A 326 3.74 -13.96 -11.66
C ARG A 326 4.80 -13.09 -12.30
N SER A 327 4.65 -11.77 -12.23
CA SER A 327 5.73 -10.88 -12.51
C SER A 327 6.65 -10.86 -11.29
N VAL A 328 7.88 -11.28 -11.47
CA VAL A 328 8.91 -11.22 -10.41
C VAL A 328 9.66 -9.90 -10.42
N ASP A 329 9.19 -8.91 -11.17
CA ASP A 329 9.85 -7.62 -11.34
C ASP A 329 9.94 -6.84 -10.00
N TRP A 330 9.00 -7.09 -9.07
CA TRP A 330 9.08 -6.57 -7.71
C TRP A 330 10.36 -6.98 -6.98
N LEU A 331 10.94 -8.12 -7.36
CA LEU A 331 12.16 -8.63 -6.74
C LEU A 331 13.36 -7.71 -7.00
N ASP A 332 13.50 -7.21 -8.23
CA ASP A 332 14.58 -6.28 -8.57
C ASP A 332 14.52 -5.01 -7.72
N HIS A 333 13.32 -4.50 -7.46
CA HIS A 333 13.10 -3.36 -6.60
C HIS A 333 13.47 -3.66 -5.15
N GLN A 334 13.11 -4.82 -4.65
CA GLN A 334 13.42 -5.21 -3.28
C GLN A 334 14.91 -5.45 -3.06
N LEU A 335 15.57 -6.12 -3.99
CA LEU A 335 17.02 -6.35 -3.96
C LEU A 335 17.78 -5.02 -4.05
N ALA A 336 17.38 -4.13 -4.96
CA ALA A 336 17.99 -2.81 -5.08
C ALA A 336 17.82 -1.97 -3.81
N ALA A 337 16.65 -2.02 -3.18
CA ALA A 337 16.41 -1.34 -1.91
C ALA A 337 17.33 -1.87 -0.80
N ARG A 338 17.47 -3.20 -0.67
CA ARG A 338 18.37 -3.82 0.31
C ARG A 338 19.84 -3.47 0.09
N GLU A 339 20.26 -3.40 -1.18
CA GLU A 339 21.65 -3.09 -1.52
C GLU A 339 22.00 -1.61 -1.30
N LEU A 340 21.07 -0.72 -1.60
CA LEU A 340 21.33 0.71 -1.64
C LEU A 340 20.90 1.46 -0.38
N LEU A 341 19.90 0.94 0.34
CA LEU A 341 19.32 1.59 1.50
C LEU A 341 19.61 0.80 2.78
N ASP A 342 19.71 1.52 3.89
CA ASP A 342 19.84 0.92 5.22
C ASP A 342 18.44 0.58 5.77
N ILE A 343 17.93 -0.57 5.38
CA ILE A 343 16.60 -1.03 5.77
C ILE A 343 16.68 -1.80 7.09
N ASP A 344 15.97 -1.32 8.12
CA ASP A 344 15.79 -2.06 9.37
C ASP A 344 14.81 -3.24 9.14
N ALA A 345 15.35 -4.37 8.71
CA ALA A 345 14.55 -5.56 8.42
C ALA A 345 13.73 -6.04 9.64
N ALA A 346 14.17 -5.75 10.86
CA ALA A 346 13.42 -6.12 12.07
C ALA A 346 12.14 -5.31 12.26
N LYS A 347 12.04 -4.15 11.62
CA LYS A 347 10.87 -3.26 11.68
C LYS A 347 10.11 -3.17 10.37
N THR A 348 10.69 -3.66 9.27
CA THR A 348 10.12 -3.55 7.93
C THR A 348 9.26 -4.76 7.63
N TYR A 349 8.10 -4.52 7.05
CA TYR A 349 7.17 -5.55 6.60
C TYR A 349 7.19 -5.66 5.08
N LEU A 350 7.13 -6.92 4.62
CA LEU A 350 6.78 -7.31 3.26
C LEU A 350 5.31 -7.71 3.29
N VAL A 351 4.47 -6.87 2.76
CA VAL A 351 3.02 -7.08 2.75
C VAL A 351 2.63 -7.65 1.41
N VAL A 352 2.25 -8.92 1.36
CA VAL A 352 1.70 -9.53 0.15
C VAL A 352 0.37 -8.86 -0.16
N GLU A 353 0.31 -8.23 -1.31
CA GLU A 353 -0.88 -7.58 -1.83
C GLU A 353 -1.35 -8.27 -3.10
N HIS A 354 -2.62 -8.63 -3.12
CA HIS A 354 -3.28 -9.18 -4.28
C HIS A 354 -4.54 -8.37 -4.55
N GLU A 355 -4.64 -7.83 -5.74
CA GLU A 355 -5.84 -7.18 -6.22
C GLU A 355 -6.56 -8.13 -7.17
N TYR A 356 -7.77 -8.52 -6.79
CA TYR A 356 -8.61 -9.36 -7.64
C TYR A 356 -9.87 -8.61 -8.04
N PRO A 357 -10.23 -8.63 -9.32
CA PRO A 357 -11.54 -8.17 -9.73
C PRO A 357 -12.62 -8.92 -8.96
N ARG A 358 -13.56 -8.19 -8.37
CA ARG A 358 -14.62 -8.67 -7.49
C ARG A 358 -15.39 -9.89 -8.03
N ALA A 359 -15.46 -10.02 -9.35
CA ALA A 359 -16.20 -11.11 -10.00
C ALA A 359 -15.48 -12.46 -10.02
N ARG A 360 -14.19 -12.53 -9.63
CA ARG A 360 -13.37 -13.71 -9.97
C ARG A 360 -13.00 -14.62 -8.83
N ILE A 361 -12.65 -14.09 -7.66
CA ILE A 361 -12.22 -14.92 -6.54
C ILE A 361 -12.86 -14.41 -5.25
N GLN A 362 -14.12 -14.74 -5.05
CA GLN A 362 -14.81 -14.49 -3.78
C GLN A 362 -14.78 -15.71 -2.85
N GLU A 363 -14.20 -16.81 -3.32
CA GLU A 363 -14.19 -18.05 -2.57
C GLU A 363 -12.87 -18.21 -1.81
N LYS A 364 -12.96 -18.21 -0.48
CA LYS A 364 -11.86 -18.48 0.44
C LYS A 364 -11.03 -19.69 0.00
N ALA A 365 -11.69 -20.79 -0.38
CA ALA A 365 -11.03 -22.03 -0.77
C ALA A 365 -10.16 -21.91 -2.04
N LYS A 366 -10.50 -21.01 -2.93
CA LYS A 366 -9.72 -20.74 -4.16
C LYS A 366 -8.53 -19.83 -3.88
N LEU A 367 -8.72 -18.86 -2.99
CA LEU A 367 -7.70 -17.87 -2.69
C LEU A 367 -6.64 -18.35 -1.69
N ALA A 368 -7.03 -19.20 -0.74
CA ALA A 368 -6.11 -19.68 0.28
C ALA A 368 -4.81 -20.28 -0.28
N PRO A 369 -4.83 -21.23 -1.25
CA PRO A 369 -3.59 -21.80 -1.79
C PRO A 369 -2.74 -20.77 -2.53
N ILE A 370 -3.36 -19.76 -3.12
CA ILE A 370 -2.68 -18.69 -3.86
C ILE A 370 -1.93 -17.79 -2.89
N LEU A 371 -2.60 -17.29 -1.87
CA LEU A 371 -1.96 -16.45 -0.85
C LEU A 371 -0.89 -17.21 -0.07
N ALA A 372 -1.14 -18.47 0.30
CA ALA A 372 -0.16 -19.30 0.96
C ALA A 372 1.09 -19.51 0.07
N GLY A 373 0.89 -19.75 -1.22
CA GLY A 373 1.98 -19.87 -2.20
C GLY A 373 2.78 -18.58 -2.34
N SER A 374 2.12 -17.44 -2.41
CA SER A 374 2.78 -16.13 -2.49
C SER A 374 3.57 -15.81 -1.22
N LEU A 375 3.01 -16.09 -0.05
CA LEU A 375 3.71 -15.90 1.23
C LEU A 375 4.95 -16.80 1.33
N ALA A 376 4.82 -18.08 0.96
CA ALA A 376 5.94 -19.03 0.98
C ALA A 376 7.04 -18.60 0.00
N PHE A 377 6.67 -18.18 -1.21
CA PHE A 377 7.60 -17.68 -2.22
C PHE A 377 8.30 -16.40 -1.75
N THR A 378 7.55 -15.42 -1.22
CA THR A 378 8.11 -14.17 -0.71
C THR A 378 9.09 -14.44 0.43
N ARG A 379 8.75 -15.35 1.34
CA ARG A 379 9.64 -15.76 2.44
C ARG A 379 10.94 -16.36 1.92
N ALA A 380 10.87 -17.32 1.00
CA ALA A 380 12.04 -17.99 0.46
C ALA A 380 12.99 -16.99 -0.25
N ILE A 381 12.43 -16.05 -1.02
CA ILE A 381 13.21 -15.00 -1.70
C ILE A 381 13.85 -14.05 -0.68
N ASP A 382 13.13 -13.64 0.33
CA ASP A 382 13.64 -12.71 1.34
C ASP A 382 14.74 -13.34 2.21
N GLU A 383 14.59 -14.61 2.57
CA GLU A 383 15.62 -15.39 3.27
C GLU A 383 16.87 -15.57 2.40
N ALA A 384 16.71 -15.87 1.11
CA ALA A 384 17.82 -15.98 0.17
C ALA A 384 18.54 -14.64 -0.02
N ALA A 385 17.80 -13.54 -0.15
CA ALA A 385 18.37 -12.20 -0.23
C ALA A 385 19.16 -11.86 1.04
N ALA A 386 18.61 -12.12 2.22
CA ALA A 386 19.29 -11.89 3.49
C ALA A 386 20.59 -12.71 3.58
N ALA A 387 20.57 -13.98 3.18
CA ALA A 387 21.76 -14.83 3.17
C ALA A 387 22.84 -14.35 2.17
N MET A 388 22.45 -13.90 0.98
CA MET A 388 23.36 -13.31 0.01
C MET A 388 24.05 -12.05 0.56
N TYR A 389 23.31 -11.19 1.24
CA TYR A 389 23.87 -10.00 1.87
C TYR A 389 24.84 -10.35 2.99
N ALA A 390 24.52 -11.38 3.83
CA ALA A 390 25.42 -11.86 4.85
C ALA A 390 26.77 -12.29 4.25
N LEU A 391 26.72 -13.10 3.21
CA LEU A 391 27.90 -13.57 2.50
C LEU A 391 28.70 -12.42 1.88
N GLN A 392 28.05 -11.46 1.25
CA GLN A 392 28.72 -10.29 0.68
C GLN A 392 29.45 -9.48 1.76
N HIS A 393 28.81 -9.28 2.90
CA HIS A 393 29.43 -8.58 4.03
C HIS A 393 30.64 -9.32 4.58
N GLU A 394 30.58 -10.65 4.71
CA GLU A 394 31.71 -11.48 5.14
C GLU A 394 32.89 -11.37 4.17
N VAL A 395 32.62 -11.43 2.87
CA VAL A 395 33.64 -11.31 1.83
C VAL A 395 34.30 -9.93 1.88
N LEU A 396 33.53 -8.85 1.95
CA LEU A 396 34.07 -7.49 2.03
C LEU A 396 34.90 -7.30 3.31
N ALA A 397 34.39 -7.78 4.44
CA ALA A 397 35.12 -7.71 5.72
C ALA A 397 36.44 -8.48 5.67
N SER A 398 36.47 -9.66 5.03
CA SER A 398 37.70 -10.45 4.86
C SER A 398 38.77 -9.77 4.02
N GLN A 399 38.36 -8.85 3.13
CA GLN A 399 39.22 -8.05 2.29
C GLN A 399 39.61 -6.70 2.93
N GLY A 400 39.18 -6.45 4.17
CA GLY A 400 39.43 -5.18 4.85
C GLY A 400 38.63 -4.01 4.26
N ILE A 401 37.61 -4.27 3.45
CA ILE A 401 36.73 -3.26 2.90
C ILE A 401 35.65 -2.96 3.96
N PRO A 402 35.59 -1.72 4.46
CA PRO A 402 34.56 -1.38 5.45
C PRO A 402 33.18 -1.52 4.87
N VAL A 403 32.35 -2.34 5.50
CA VAL A 403 30.93 -2.41 5.22
C VAL A 403 30.30 -1.19 5.84
N GLN A 404 29.99 -0.18 5.04
CA GLN A 404 29.34 1.03 5.51
C GLN A 404 27.89 0.70 5.86
N GLY A 405 27.54 0.76 7.15
CA GLY A 405 26.16 0.93 7.57
C GLY A 405 25.69 2.32 7.13
N HIS A 406 24.63 2.38 6.38
CA HIS A 406 24.08 3.64 5.88
C HIS A 406 23.00 4.16 6.84
N GLY A 407 23.37 4.44 8.10
CA GLY A 407 22.44 5.04 9.04
C GLY A 407 22.05 6.47 8.65
N ARG A 408 20.92 6.96 9.20
CA ARG A 408 20.39 8.32 8.97
C ARG A 408 21.45 9.42 9.12
N GLU A 409 22.46 9.20 9.96
CA GLU A 409 23.58 10.15 10.18
C GLU A 409 24.55 10.20 8.98
N ALA A 410 24.71 9.11 8.24
CA ALA A 410 25.55 9.08 7.05
C ALA A 410 25.00 9.91 5.88
N TYR A 411 23.71 10.23 5.90
CA TYR A 411 23.05 11.03 4.87
C TYR A 411 22.98 12.53 5.18
N ARG A 412 23.47 12.95 6.36
CA ARG A 412 23.43 14.36 6.80
C ARG A 412 24.77 15.11 6.71
N SER A 413 25.81 14.44 6.23
CA SER A 413 27.14 15.06 6.04
C SER A 413 27.34 15.62 4.61
#